data_39466e5a677f4350fd285e2cf9416c26
#
_entry.id   39466e5a677f4350fd285e2cf9416c26
#
_cell.length_a   1.000
_cell.length_b   1.000
_cell.length_c   1.000
_cell.angle_alpha   90.00
_cell.angle_beta   90.00
_cell.angle_gamma   90.00
#
_symmetry.space_group_name_H-M   'P 1'
#
loop_
_entity.id
_entity.type
_entity.pdbx_description
1 polymer ?
#
loop_
_entity_poly.entity_id
_entity_poly.type
_entity_poly.pdbx_seq_one_letter_code
_entity_poly.pdbx_strand_id
1 'polypeptide(L)'
;MRIRVKIILALLIGTFCFTTYGVQAANVQASKEKMSGYGRSEKARKELKKRKKSKKADVSLVKELTPEQQRRYDYFFLEAARLKVQKDYDAAFDVLQHCLTINPNASSALYEMAQYYMYLKQVPLGQAALEKAVENAPHNYWYAQGLANLYICLLYTSDAADD
;
A
#
# COMPACT_ATOMS: atom_id res chain seq x y z
N MET A 1 -54.17 -20.76 9.59
CA MET A 1 -53.35 -20.13 10.65
C MET A 1 -51.88 -19.94 10.29
N ARG A 2 -51.24 -20.81 9.51
CA ARG A 2 -49.77 -20.78 9.21
C ARG A 2 -49.30 -19.66 8.26
N ILE A 3 -50.20 -19.09 7.42
CA ILE A 3 -49.84 -18.05 6.44
C ILE A 3 -49.77 -16.67 7.08
N ARG A 4 -50.63 -16.37 8.04
CA ARG A 4 -50.66 -15.05 8.73
C ARG A 4 -49.42 -14.81 9.61
N VAL A 5 -48.87 -15.86 10.20
CA VAL A 5 -47.64 -15.78 11.02
C VAL A 5 -46.40 -15.45 10.18
N LYS A 6 -46.33 -16.03 8.95
CA LYS A 6 -45.21 -15.76 8.02
C LYS A 6 -45.19 -14.33 7.51
N ILE A 7 -46.36 -13.71 7.27
CA ILE A 7 -46.47 -12.32 6.82
C ILE A 7 -46.10 -11.35 7.95
N ILE A 8 -46.49 -11.62 9.19
CA ILE A 8 -46.15 -10.80 10.35
C ILE A 8 -44.65 -10.89 10.63
N LEU A 9 -44.04 -12.07 10.48
CA LEU A 9 -42.59 -12.25 10.66
C LEU A 9 -41.78 -11.52 9.56
N ALA A 10 -42.23 -11.51 8.32
CA ALA A 10 -41.61 -10.79 7.21
C ALA A 10 -41.68 -9.26 7.39
N LEU A 11 -42.80 -8.73 7.92
CA LEU A 11 -42.95 -7.31 8.21
C LEU A 11 -42.04 -6.86 9.37
N LEU A 12 -41.84 -7.70 10.41
CA LEU A 12 -40.97 -7.38 11.52
C LEU A 12 -39.50 -7.38 11.13
N ILE A 13 -39.06 -8.27 10.22
CA ILE A 13 -37.71 -8.31 9.68
C ILE A 13 -37.44 -7.09 8.77
N GLY A 14 -38.43 -6.69 7.97
CA GLY A 14 -38.29 -5.54 7.08
C GLY A 14 -38.14 -4.19 7.84
N THR A 15 -38.85 -4.02 8.96
CA THR A 15 -38.75 -2.80 9.78
C THR A 15 -37.42 -2.74 10.57
N PHE A 16 -36.86 -3.91 10.97
CA PHE A 16 -35.57 -3.95 11.69
C PHE A 16 -34.38 -3.61 10.78
N CYS A 17 -34.41 -4.03 9.49
CA CYS A 17 -33.37 -3.63 8.53
C CYS A 17 -33.37 -2.12 8.25
N PHE A 18 -34.53 -1.46 8.21
CA PHE A 18 -34.59 -0.04 7.88
C PHE A 18 -34.03 0.86 9.00
N THR A 19 -34.23 0.46 10.27
CA THR A 19 -33.73 1.23 11.41
C THR A 19 -32.21 1.11 11.58
N THR A 20 -31.60 -0.04 11.25
CA THR A 20 -30.14 -0.21 11.33
C THR A 20 -29.38 0.53 10.22
N TYR A 21 -29.97 0.61 8.99
CA TYR A 21 -29.37 1.37 7.90
C TYR A 21 -29.42 2.89 8.14
N GLY A 22 -30.49 3.41 8.74
CA GLY A 22 -30.62 4.83 9.07
C GLY A 22 -29.61 5.30 10.12
N VAL A 23 -29.34 4.48 11.14
CA VAL A 23 -28.38 4.80 12.21
C VAL A 23 -26.93 4.79 11.74
N GLN A 24 -26.57 3.88 10.82
CA GLN A 24 -25.22 3.86 10.25
C GLN A 24 -24.95 5.04 9.32
N ALA A 25 -25.93 5.47 8.51
CA ALA A 25 -25.78 6.64 7.65
C ALA A 25 -25.61 7.94 8.46
N ALA A 26 -26.36 8.11 9.54
CA ALA A 26 -26.24 9.26 10.43
C ALA A 26 -24.89 9.30 11.16
N ASN A 27 -24.36 8.13 11.56
CA ASN A 27 -23.06 8.05 12.28
C ASN A 27 -21.88 8.34 11.33
N VAL A 28 -21.96 7.96 10.06
CA VAL A 28 -20.94 8.29 9.05
C VAL A 28 -20.96 9.80 8.71
N GLN A 29 -22.12 10.44 8.68
CA GLN A 29 -22.21 11.88 8.48
C GLN A 29 -21.68 12.68 9.69
N ALA A 30 -22.05 12.30 10.91
CA ALA A 30 -21.52 12.92 12.13
C ALA A 30 -19.98 12.77 12.28
N SER A 31 -19.42 11.67 11.80
CA SER A 31 -17.96 11.48 11.76
C SER A 31 -17.29 12.38 10.71
N LYS A 32 -17.92 12.61 9.57
CA LYS A 32 -17.41 13.54 8.54
C LYS A 32 -17.44 14.99 8.99
N GLU A 33 -18.48 15.42 9.70
CA GLU A 33 -18.59 16.77 10.24
C GLU A 33 -17.59 17.03 11.39
N LYS A 34 -17.35 16.05 12.28
CA LYS A 34 -16.30 16.16 13.31
C LYS A 34 -14.88 16.23 12.74
N MET A 35 -14.61 15.57 11.62
CA MET A 35 -13.31 15.68 10.94
C MET A 35 -13.14 16.98 10.14
N SER A 36 -14.21 17.65 9.75
CA SER A 36 -14.17 18.97 9.09
C SER A 36 -13.81 20.12 10.06
N GLY A 37 -14.09 19.95 11.35
CA GLY A 37 -13.87 20.98 12.39
C GLY A 37 -12.44 21.04 12.94
N TYR A 38 -11.55 20.10 12.60
CA TYR A 38 -10.15 20.22 12.98
C TYR A 38 -9.43 21.18 12.03
N GLY A 39 -9.48 22.46 12.37
CA GLY A 39 -8.82 23.54 11.67
C GLY A 39 -7.32 23.31 11.58
N ARG A 40 -6.90 22.59 10.53
CA ARG A 40 -5.48 22.49 10.16
C ARG A 40 -4.99 23.89 9.91
N SER A 41 -4.12 24.42 10.77
CA SER A 41 -3.66 25.81 10.72
C SER A 41 -3.19 26.14 9.29
N GLU A 42 -3.46 27.34 8.83
CA GLU A 42 -3.10 27.79 7.47
C GLU A 42 -1.60 27.59 7.17
N LYS A 43 -0.77 27.62 8.22
CA LYS A 43 0.66 27.33 8.20
C LYS A 43 0.93 25.86 7.80
N ALA A 44 0.23 24.90 8.39
CA ALA A 44 0.35 23.46 8.04
C ALA A 44 -0.13 23.20 6.59
N ARG A 45 -1.15 23.94 6.13
CA ARG A 45 -1.65 23.84 4.75
C ARG A 45 -0.64 24.41 3.74
N LYS A 46 0.04 25.50 4.08
CA LYS A 46 1.12 26.09 3.26
C LYS A 46 2.34 25.16 3.21
N GLU A 47 2.73 24.57 4.33
CA GLU A 47 3.83 23.61 4.37
C GLU A 47 3.51 22.32 3.58
N LEU A 48 2.27 21.82 3.67
CA LEU A 48 1.84 20.64 2.89
C LEU A 48 1.87 20.94 1.38
N LYS A 49 1.45 22.16 0.98
CA LYS A 49 1.56 22.59 -0.43
C LYS A 49 3.01 22.75 -0.88
N LYS A 50 3.89 23.25 -0.01
CA LYS A 50 5.33 23.37 -0.29
C LYS A 50 5.99 21.99 -0.44
N ARG A 51 5.68 21.05 0.46
CA ARG A 51 6.13 19.63 0.36
C ARG A 51 5.63 18.94 -0.91
N LYS A 52 4.34 19.13 -1.27
CA LYS A 52 3.78 18.57 -2.52
C LYS A 52 4.43 19.19 -3.75
N LYS A 53 4.77 20.48 -3.75
CA LYS A 53 5.44 21.15 -4.86
C LYS A 53 6.90 20.71 -4.97
N SER A 54 7.62 20.52 -3.85
CA SER A 54 8.96 19.95 -3.80
C SER A 54 9.00 18.51 -4.32
N LYS A 55 8.09 17.64 -3.83
CA LYS A 55 7.97 16.25 -4.33
C LYS A 55 7.60 16.18 -5.82
N LYS A 56 6.78 17.12 -6.34
CA LYS A 56 6.44 17.17 -7.76
C LYS A 56 7.62 17.66 -8.63
N ALA A 57 8.49 18.50 -8.10
CA ALA A 57 9.71 18.93 -8.79
C ALA A 57 10.75 17.80 -8.82
N ASP A 58 10.82 16.98 -7.77
CA ASP A 58 11.74 15.84 -7.68
C ASP A 58 11.30 14.68 -8.61
N VAL A 59 10.00 14.46 -8.76
CA VAL A 59 9.45 13.48 -9.73
C VAL A 59 9.72 13.88 -11.17
N SER A 60 9.88 15.18 -11.49
CA SER A 60 10.22 15.63 -12.84
C SER A 60 11.69 15.42 -13.21
N LEU A 61 12.54 15.07 -12.24
CA LEU A 61 13.94 14.70 -12.45
C LEU A 61 14.15 13.20 -12.63
N VAL A 62 13.11 12.39 -12.60
CA VAL A 62 13.19 10.97 -12.97
C VAL A 62 13.55 10.91 -14.45
N LYS A 63 14.83 10.70 -14.72
CA LYS A 63 15.34 10.50 -16.08
C LYS A 63 14.58 9.33 -16.69
N GLU A 64 13.77 9.59 -17.69
CA GLU A 64 13.08 8.54 -18.45
C GLU A 64 14.13 7.57 -19.00
N LEU A 65 13.90 6.28 -18.82
CA LEU A 65 14.77 5.26 -19.38
C LEU A 65 14.74 5.34 -20.90
N THR A 66 15.90 5.15 -21.51
CA THR A 66 15.94 4.94 -22.96
C THR A 66 15.22 3.63 -23.31
N PRO A 67 14.66 3.50 -24.54
CA PRO A 67 14.01 2.26 -24.96
C PRO A 67 14.90 1.02 -24.84
N GLU A 68 16.21 1.19 -24.95
CA GLU A 68 17.19 0.12 -24.77
C GLU A 68 17.33 -0.25 -23.27
N GLN A 69 17.43 0.73 -22.40
CA GLN A 69 17.48 0.50 -20.96
C GLN A 69 16.19 -0.16 -20.45
N GLN A 70 15.04 0.24 -20.99
CA GLN A 70 13.76 -0.39 -20.66
C GLN A 70 13.74 -1.86 -21.09
N ARG A 71 14.15 -2.20 -22.32
CA ARG A 71 14.24 -3.60 -22.77
C ARG A 71 15.19 -4.43 -21.92
N ARG A 72 16.33 -3.87 -21.53
CA ARG A 72 17.28 -4.54 -20.63
C ARG A 72 16.69 -4.78 -19.25
N TYR A 73 16.02 -3.78 -18.68
CA TYR A 73 15.32 -3.91 -17.43
C TYR A 73 14.26 -5.01 -17.49
N ASP A 74 13.41 -5.00 -18.49
CA ASP A 74 12.33 -5.98 -18.68
C ASP A 74 12.90 -7.40 -18.79
N TYR A 75 13.98 -7.57 -19.54
CA TYR A 75 14.67 -8.86 -19.67
C TYR A 75 15.14 -9.40 -18.31
N PHE A 76 15.87 -8.59 -17.54
CA PHE A 76 16.38 -9.02 -16.24
C PHE A 76 15.26 -9.22 -15.22
N PHE A 77 14.22 -8.40 -15.26
CA PHE A 77 13.08 -8.56 -14.35
C PHE A 77 12.32 -9.88 -14.61
N LEU A 78 12.11 -10.25 -15.87
CA LEU A 78 11.54 -11.53 -16.24
C LEU A 78 12.46 -12.70 -15.86
N GLU A 79 13.76 -12.56 -16.00
CA GLU A 79 14.73 -13.56 -15.57
C GLU A 79 14.71 -13.76 -14.05
N ALA A 80 14.63 -12.69 -13.28
CA ALA A 80 14.46 -12.79 -11.82
C ALA A 80 13.17 -13.53 -11.45
N ALA A 81 12.06 -13.26 -12.15
CA ALA A 81 10.80 -13.96 -11.95
C ALA A 81 10.92 -15.45 -12.28
N ARG A 82 11.64 -15.82 -13.35
CA ARG A 82 11.92 -17.22 -13.73
C ARG A 82 12.72 -17.94 -12.65
N LEU A 83 13.79 -17.33 -12.16
CA LEU A 83 14.63 -17.87 -11.10
C LEU A 83 13.85 -18.07 -9.79
N LYS A 84 12.98 -17.13 -9.44
CA LYS A 84 12.08 -17.24 -8.29
C LYS A 84 11.16 -18.47 -8.40
N VAL A 85 10.60 -18.74 -9.59
CA VAL A 85 9.79 -19.95 -9.83
C VAL A 85 10.63 -21.23 -9.71
N GLN A 86 11.89 -21.19 -10.12
CA GLN A 86 12.84 -22.29 -9.96
C GLN A 86 13.35 -22.47 -8.54
N LYS A 87 12.98 -21.56 -7.62
CA LYS A 87 13.44 -21.50 -6.22
C LYS A 87 14.94 -21.20 -6.06
N ASP A 88 15.56 -20.66 -7.10
CA ASP A 88 16.92 -20.13 -7.03
C ASP A 88 16.86 -18.66 -6.54
N TYR A 89 16.67 -18.53 -5.24
CA TYR A 89 16.42 -17.23 -4.61
C TYR A 89 17.65 -16.33 -4.58
N ASP A 90 18.84 -16.90 -4.47
CA ASP A 90 20.11 -16.15 -4.43
C ASP A 90 20.36 -15.50 -5.79
N ALA A 91 20.27 -16.28 -6.87
CA ALA A 91 20.41 -15.77 -8.23
C ALA A 91 19.31 -14.75 -8.57
N ALA A 92 18.06 -14.98 -8.13
CA ALA A 92 16.96 -14.03 -8.33
C ALA A 92 17.24 -12.69 -7.62
N PHE A 93 17.79 -12.72 -6.43
CA PHE A 93 18.16 -11.52 -5.67
C PHE A 93 19.24 -10.71 -6.41
N ASP A 94 20.30 -11.35 -6.89
CA ASP A 94 21.39 -10.69 -7.63
C ASP A 94 20.86 -10.03 -8.92
N VAL A 95 20.00 -10.74 -9.66
CA VAL A 95 19.37 -10.20 -10.88
C VAL A 95 18.45 -9.02 -10.57
N LEU A 96 17.71 -9.06 -9.45
CA LEU A 96 16.88 -7.93 -9.02
C LEU A 96 17.74 -6.71 -8.63
N GLN A 97 18.89 -6.93 -7.97
CA GLN A 97 19.84 -5.83 -7.72
C GLN A 97 20.30 -5.21 -9.04
N HIS A 98 20.62 -6.04 -10.04
CA HIS A 98 20.98 -5.54 -11.36
C HIS A 98 19.84 -4.75 -12.01
N CYS A 99 18.58 -5.17 -11.87
CA CYS A 99 17.41 -4.38 -12.32
C CYS A 99 17.41 -2.98 -11.70
N LEU A 100 17.71 -2.87 -10.40
CA LEU A 100 17.76 -1.58 -9.69
C LEU A 100 18.96 -0.71 -10.09
N THR A 101 20.05 -1.28 -10.62
CA THR A 101 21.12 -0.47 -11.23
C THR A 101 20.70 0.17 -12.54
N ILE A 102 19.82 -0.48 -13.31
CA ILE A 102 19.27 0.05 -14.56
C ILE A 102 18.17 1.08 -14.27
N ASN A 103 17.23 0.72 -13.38
CA ASN A 103 16.13 1.59 -12.96
C ASN A 103 15.97 1.62 -11.43
N PRO A 104 16.62 2.57 -10.74
CA PRO A 104 16.55 2.67 -9.28
C PRO A 104 15.16 3.01 -8.71
N ASN A 105 14.24 3.43 -9.58
CA ASN A 105 12.88 3.82 -9.20
C ASN A 105 11.82 2.82 -9.68
N ALA A 106 12.23 1.64 -10.15
CA ALA A 106 11.30 0.60 -10.57
C ALA A 106 10.52 0.02 -9.38
N SER A 107 9.27 0.42 -9.22
CA SER A 107 8.40 0.00 -8.11
C SER A 107 8.25 -1.52 -8.03
N SER A 108 8.18 -2.22 -9.18
CA SER A 108 8.09 -3.67 -9.23
C SER A 108 9.33 -4.36 -8.69
N ALA A 109 10.53 -3.92 -9.08
CA ALA A 109 11.77 -4.48 -8.58
C ALA A 109 12.00 -4.15 -7.10
N LEU A 110 11.65 -2.93 -6.66
CA LEU A 110 11.70 -2.53 -5.26
C LEU A 110 10.78 -3.37 -4.39
N TYR A 111 9.56 -3.65 -4.84
CA TYR A 111 8.60 -4.49 -4.13
C TYR A 111 9.09 -5.94 -4.00
N GLU A 112 9.59 -6.53 -5.07
CA GLU A 112 10.16 -7.88 -5.03
C GLU A 112 11.39 -7.92 -4.11
N MET A 113 12.29 -6.94 -4.22
CA MET A 113 13.48 -6.84 -3.39
C MET A 113 13.15 -6.72 -1.90
N ALA A 114 12.09 -5.98 -1.56
CA ALA A 114 11.63 -5.86 -0.18
C ALA A 114 11.25 -7.22 0.43
N GLN A 115 10.62 -8.11 -0.35
CA GLN A 115 10.29 -9.45 0.12
C GLN A 115 11.54 -10.27 0.47
N TYR A 116 12.61 -10.16 -0.32
CA TYR A 116 13.89 -10.80 -0.01
C TYR A 116 14.54 -10.22 1.26
N TYR A 117 14.53 -8.90 1.43
CA TYR A 117 15.04 -8.28 2.66
C TYR A 117 14.25 -8.72 3.89
N MET A 118 12.93 -8.86 3.78
CA MET A 118 12.10 -9.38 4.87
C MET A 118 12.45 -10.83 5.19
N TYR A 119 12.64 -11.68 4.19
CA TYR A 119 13.06 -13.06 4.38
C TYR A 119 14.44 -13.15 5.07
N LEU A 120 15.37 -12.29 4.70
CA LEU A 120 16.70 -12.18 5.30
C LEU A 120 16.69 -11.46 6.68
N LYS A 121 15.52 -11.14 7.22
CA LYS A 121 15.34 -10.38 8.48
C LYS A 121 15.99 -8.99 8.48
N GLN A 122 16.25 -8.44 7.31
CA GLN A 122 16.75 -7.08 7.12
C GLN A 122 15.59 -6.09 7.02
N VAL A 123 14.79 -6.02 8.09
CA VAL A 123 13.54 -5.26 8.14
C VAL A 123 13.68 -3.79 7.73
N PRO A 124 14.70 -3.03 8.18
CA PRO A 124 14.85 -1.62 7.77
C PRO A 124 15.03 -1.44 6.26
N LEU A 125 15.76 -2.35 5.59
CA LEU A 125 15.96 -2.30 4.15
C LEU A 125 14.68 -2.67 3.39
N GLY A 126 13.96 -3.69 3.89
CA GLY A 126 12.65 -4.08 3.35
C GLY A 126 11.62 -2.95 3.45
N GLN A 127 11.58 -2.26 4.59
CA GLN A 127 10.71 -1.11 4.81
C GLN A 127 11.04 0.02 3.82
N ALA A 128 12.30 0.43 3.74
CA ALA A 128 12.72 1.49 2.83
C ALA A 128 12.41 1.18 1.35
N ALA A 129 12.57 -0.08 0.94
CA ALA A 129 12.24 -0.52 -0.42
C ALA A 129 10.73 -0.48 -0.69
N LEU A 130 9.88 -0.91 0.27
CA LEU A 130 8.42 -0.84 0.15
C LEU A 130 7.91 0.61 0.15
N GLU A 131 8.42 1.46 1.03
CA GLU A 131 8.08 2.88 1.05
C GLU A 131 8.37 3.54 -0.30
N LYS A 132 9.55 3.28 -0.85
CA LYS A 132 9.94 3.79 -2.16
C LYS A 132 9.09 3.21 -3.30
N ALA A 133 8.70 1.94 -3.22
CA ALA A 133 7.79 1.33 -4.20
C ALA A 133 6.41 2.00 -4.20
N VAL A 134 5.85 2.28 -3.02
CA VAL A 134 4.57 3.00 -2.86
C VAL A 134 4.69 4.47 -3.30
N GLU A 135 5.80 5.14 -2.99
CA GLU A 135 6.03 6.53 -3.45
C GLU A 135 6.04 6.64 -4.98
N ASN A 136 6.70 5.69 -5.66
CA ASN A 136 6.80 5.66 -7.12
C ASN A 136 5.51 5.21 -7.80
N ALA A 137 4.67 4.39 -7.14
CA ALA A 137 3.42 3.90 -7.68
C ALA A 137 2.28 3.95 -6.64
N PRO A 138 1.80 5.15 -6.27
CA PRO A 138 0.87 5.37 -5.15
C PRO A 138 -0.53 4.78 -5.37
N HIS A 139 -0.88 4.44 -6.61
CA HIS A 139 -2.16 3.82 -6.95
C HIS A 139 -2.11 2.28 -7.02
N ASN A 140 -0.94 1.69 -6.79
CA ASN A 140 -0.81 0.24 -6.78
C ASN A 140 -1.21 -0.32 -5.41
N TYR A 141 -2.37 -0.98 -5.39
CA TYR A 141 -2.93 -1.59 -4.18
C TYR A 141 -1.98 -2.59 -3.51
N TRP A 142 -1.28 -3.42 -4.29
CA TRP A 142 -0.42 -4.47 -3.76
C TRP A 142 0.79 -3.93 -2.99
N TYR A 143 1.37 -2.83 -3.46
CA TYR A 143 2.49 -2.19 -2.78
C TYR A 143 2.04 -1.54 -1.47
N ALA A 144 0.91 -0.84 -1.50
CA ALA A 144 0.34 -0.24 -0.30
C ALA A 144 -0.06 -1.29 0.75
N GLN A 145 -0.64 -2.41 0.31
CA GLN A 145 -0.98 -3.52 1.20
C GLN A 145 0.27 -4.17 1.80
N GLY A 146 1.32 -4.38 1.00
CA GLY A 146 2.59 -4.92 1.48
C GLY A 146 3.20 -4.07 2.58
N LEU A 147 3.21 -2.75 2.39
CA LEU A 147 3.70 -1.80 3.38
C LEU A 147 2.83 -1.78 4.65
N ALA A 148 1.51 -1.82 4.52
CA ALA A 148 0.59 -1.88 5.65
C ALA A 148 0.80 -3.15 6.49
N ASN A 149 0.96 -4.31 5.83
CA ASN A 149 1.24 -5.57 6.51
C ASN A 149 2.57 -5.53 7.28
N LEU A 150 3.59 -4.91 6.70
CA LEU A 150 4.88 -4.72 7.39
C LEU A 150 4.71 -3.89 8.66
N TYR A 151 4.01 -2.76 8.60
CA TYR A 151 3.78 -1.93 9.78
C TYR A 151 2.97 -2.65 10.87
N ILE A 152 1.97 -3.44 10.49
CA ILE A 152 1.21 -4.27 11.43
C ILE A 152 2.15 -5.27 12.12
N CYS A 153 3.01 -5.97 11.38
CA CYS A 153 3.98 -6.89 11.97
C CYS A 153 4.94 -6.18 12.93
N LEU A 154 5.42 -4.98 12.60
CA LEU A 154 6.32 -4.21 13.46
C LEU A 154 5.65 -3.75 14.75
N LEU A 155 4.38 -3.35 14.72
CA LEU A 155 3.61 -3.00 15.92
C LEU A 155 3.50 -4.19 16.88
N TYR A 156 3.13 -5.37 16.36
CA TYR A 156 3.01 -6.58 17.21
C TYR A 156 4.35 -7.05 17.78
N THR A 157 5.46 -6.87 17.06
CA THR A 157 6.78 -7.25 17.57
C THR A 157 7.31 -6.27 18.61
N SER A 158 6.93 -5.00 18.55
CA SER A 158 7.27 -3.98 19.53
C SER A 158 6.57 -4.23 20.87
N ASP A 159 5.25 -4.50 20.83
CA ASP A 159 4.47 -4.78 22.06
C ASP A 159 4.94 -6.06 22.78
N ALA A 160 5.40 -7.07 22.03
CA ALA A 160 5.91 -8.32 22.62
C ALA A 160 7.33 -8.20 23.22
N ALA A 161 8.03 -7.11 23.00
CA ALA A 161 9.37 -6.89 23.55
C ALA A 161 9.35 -6.09 24.86
N ASP A 162 8.22 -5.50 25.22
CA ASP A 162 8.04 -4.70 26.45
C ASP A 162 7.45 -5.52 27.62
N ASP A 163 7.10 -6.80 27.43
CA ASP A 163 6.67 -7.78 28.43
C ASP A 163 7.86 -8.67 28.90
#